data_c136b319a0d374f263fa9bbbcfdbfa99
#
_entry.id   c136b319a0d374f263fa9bbbcfdbfa99
#
_cell.length_a   1.000
_cell.length_b   1.000
_cell.length_c   1.000
_cell.angle_alpha   90.00
_cell.angle_beta   90.00
_cell.angle_gamma   90.00
#
_symmetry.space_group_name_H-M   'P 1'
#
loop_
_entity.id
_entity.type
_entity.pdbx_description
1 polymer ?
#
loop_
_entity_poly.entity_id
_entity_poly.type
_entity_poly.pdbx_seq_one_letter_code
_entity_poly.pdbx_strand_id
1 'polypeptide(L)' 'GEGVGLSAVPVGTRALALTDLRPVGKIRCLNQAAGVEHEARSEGPLVRAGATVVVVQADMGRLLVREVST' A
#
# COMPACT_ATOMS: atom_id res chain seq x y z
N GLY A 1 6.04 -17.06 14.86
CA GLY A 1 6.30 -16.79 14.43
C GLY A 1 6.72 -16.10 13.47
N GLU A 2 7.14 -16.34 13.28
CA GLU A 2 7.45 -16.06 12.62
C GLU A 2 6.98 -15.55 11.60
N GLY A 3 7.40 -15.10 10.81
CA GLY A 3 7.03 -14.51 9.63
C GLY A 3 5.89 -13.75 9.73
N VAL A 4 5.52 -13.70 10.68
CA VAL A 4 4.51 -13.17 10.88
C VAL A 4 4.46 -11.89 10.43
N GLY A 5 4.32 -11.11 10.62
CA GLY A 5 4.09 -9.81 10.24
C GLY A 5 4.50 -9.43 8.89
N LEU A 6 5.10 -10.27 8.23
CA LEU A 6 5.57 -9.92 6.99
C LEU A 6 4.52 -9.40 6.10
N SER A 7 3.42 -9.86 6.10
CA SER A 7 2.43 -9.44 5.16
C SER A 7 1.17 -9.05 5.85
N ALA A 8 1.28 -8.70 7.06
CA ALA A 8 0.08 -8.45 7.81
C ALA A 8 -0.41 -7.04 7.59
N VAL A 9 -0.83 -6.74 6.41
CA VAL A 9 -1.41 -5.45 6.09
C VAL A 9 -2.89 -5.69 5.79
N PRO A 10 -3.77 -5.38 6.71
CA PRO A 10 -5.17 -5.68 6.50
C PRO A 10 -5.83 -4.73 5.50
N VAL A 11 -6.86 -5.22 4.86
CA VAL A 11 -7.69 -4.40 4.01
C VAL A 11 -8.24 -3.25 4.86
N GLY A 12 -8.26 -2.08 4.30
CA GLY A 12 -8.68 -0.88 5.01
C GLY A 12 -7.53 -0.05 5.56
N THR A 13 -6.31 -0.60 5.53
CA THR A 13 -5.16 0.14 6.01
C THR A 13 -4.87 1.30 5.08
N ARG A 14 -4.60 2.46 5.66
CA ARG A 14 -4.22 3.62 4.86
C ARG A 14 -2.73 3.69 4.73
N ALA A 15 -2.27 4.16 3.59
CA ALA A 15 -0.86 4.22 3.27
C ALA A 15 -0.55 5.44 2.43
N LEU A 16 0.72 5.75 2.35
CA LEU A 16 1.20 6.86 1.54
C LEU A 16 1.95 6.28 0.35
N ALA A 17 1.65 6.73 -0.85
CA ALA A 17 2.38 6.32 -2.02
C ALA A 17 3.74 7.00 -2.01
N LEU A 18 4.79 6.20 -1.94
CA LEU A 18 6.15 6.75 -1.91
C LEU A 18 6.66 7.01 -3.32
N THR A 19 6.16 6.26 -4.27
CA THR A 19 6.47 6.46 -5.68
C THR A 19 5.14 6.51 -6.43
N ASP A 20 5.19 6.89 -7.68
CA ASP A 20 4.00 6.74 -8.51
C ASP A 20 3.67 5.25 -8.61
N LEU A 21 2.40 4.93 -8.65
CA LEU A 21 1.94 3.55 -8.88
C LEU A 21 1.43 3.48 -10.32
N ARG A 22 2.23 2.84 -11.21
CA ARG A 22 1.94 2.77 -12.65
C ARG A 22 2.00 1.36 -13.18
N PRO A 23 1.21 0.46 -12.80
CA PRO A 23 0.36 0.43 -11.63
C PRO A 23 1.09 0.01 -10.36
N VAL A 24 2.33 -0.40 -10.46
CA VAL A 24 3.07 -0.94 -9.31
C VAL A 24 4.07 0.08 -8.79
N GLY A 25 4.19 0.16 -7.52
CA GLY A 25 5.17 1.03 -6.87
C GLY A 25 5.28 0.71 -5.40
N LYS A 26 5.78 1.67 -4.63
CA LYS A 26 6.03 1.47 -3.21
C LYS A 26 5.11 2.33 -2.37
N ILE A 27 4.65 1.78 -1.27
CA ILE A 27 3.82 2.49 -0.31
C ILE A 27 4.38 2.32 1.09
N ARG A 28 4.00 3.20 2.00
CA ARG A 28 4.32 3.08 3.41
C ARG A 28 3.01 3.17 4.18
N CYS A 29 2.70 2.15 4.95
CA CYS A 29 1.47 2.15 5.72
C CYS A 29 1.58 3.19 6.83
N LEU A 30 0.52 3.95 7.02
CA LEU A 30 0.56 5.05 7.98
C LEU A 30 0.66 4.57 9.41
N ASN A 31 0.27 3.34 9.68
CA ASN A 31 0.34 2.79 11.02
C ASN A 31 1.63 2.00 11.26
N GLN A 32 2.61 2.16 10.40
CA GLN A 32 3.88 1.47 10.56
C GLN A 32 5.02 2.48 10.63
N ALA A 33 6.13 2.04 11.15
CA ALA A 33 7.28 2.92 11.29
C ALA A 33 7.81 3.38 9.95
N ALA A 34 8.40 4.56 9.93
CA ALA A 34 9.06 5.04 8.74
C ALA A 34 10.16 4.05 8.34
N GLY A 35 10.32 3.85 7.08
CA GLY A 35 11.31 2.91 6.57
C GLY A 35 10.74 1.55 6.25
N VAL A 36 9.56 1.26 6.69
CA VAL A 36 8.91 -0.01 6.33
C VAL A 36 8.11 0.24 5.06
N GLU A 37 8.53 -0.34 3.96
CA GLU A 37 7.91 -0.12 2.66
C GLU A 37 7.33 -1.41 2.13
N HIS A 38 6.28 -1.30 1.38
CA HIS A 38 5.65 -2.44 0.73
C HIS A 38 5.44 -2.14 -0.74
N GLU A 39 5.49 -3.17 -1.55
CA GLU A 39 5.16 -3.04 -2.95
C GLU A 39 3.64 -3.13 -3.08
N ALA A 40 3.06 -2.29 -3.88
CA ALA A 40 1.61 -2.28 -4.06
C ALA A 40 1.26 -1.95 -5.49
N ARG A 41 0.06 -2.38 -5.90
CA ARG A 41 -0.45 -2.11 -7.23
C ARG A 41 -1.70 -1.26 -7.10
N SER A 42 -1.83 -0.27 -7.94
CA SER A 42 -3.02 0.55 -7.94
C SER A 42 -4.16 -0.19 -8.65
N GLU A 43 -5.36 -0.08 -8.11
CA GLU A 43 -6.52 -0.73 -8.67
C GLU A 43 -6.99 -0.02 -9.92
N GLY A 44 -6.81 1.21 -10.02
CA GLY A 44 -7.32 1.97 -11.13
C GLY A 44 -6.23 2.71 -11.84
N PRO A 45 -6.46 3.95 -12.18
CA PRO A 45 -5.48 4.71 -12.91
C PRO A 45 -4.26 5.02 -12.07
N LEU A 46 -3.32 5.64 -12.69
CA LEU A 46 -2.10 6.07 -12.04
C LEU A 46 -2.37 6.76 -10.71
N VAL A 47 -1.62 6.39 -9.71
CA VAL A 47 -1.61 7.09 -8.43
C VAL A 47 -0.26 7.78 -8.32
N ARG A 48 -0.27 9.05 -8.00
CA ARG A 48 0.98 9.80 -7.92
C ARG A 48 1.63 9.69 -6.56
N ALA A 49 2.95 9.77 -6.54
CA ALA A 49 3.69 9.79 -5.29
C ALA A 49 3.14 10.91 -4.41
N GLY A 50 3.02 10.64 -3.14
CA GLY A 50 2.48 11.60 -2.17
C GLY A 50 1.00 11.44 -1.91
N ALA A 51 0.31 10.65 -2.72
CA ALA A 51 -1.12 10.45 -2.52
C ALA A 51 -1.38 9.47 -1.40
N THR A 52 -2.51 9.64 -0.72
CA THR A 52 -2.95 8.67 0.28
C THR A 52 -3.76 7.60 -0.42
N VAL A 53 -3.51 6.36 -0.07
CA VAL A 53 -4.22 5.23 -0.65
C VAL A 53 -4.78 4.36 0.47
N VAL A 54 -5.70 3.49 0.14
CA VAL A 54 -6.24 2.52 1.07
C VAL A 54 -6.09 1.14 0.46
N VAL A 55 -5.71 0.17 1.28
CA VAL A 55 -5.56 -1.21 0.83
C VAL A 55 -6.95 -1.80 0.63
N VAL A 56 -7.26 -2.21 -0.58
CA VAL A 56 -8.55 -2.79 -0.89
C VAL A 56 -8.50 -4.30 -1.05
N GLN A 57 -7.32 -4.86 -1.21
CA GLN A 57 -7.16 -6.30 -1.26
C GLN A 57 -5.73 -6.64 -0.84
N ALA A 58 -5.58 -7.65 -0.01
CA ALA A 58 -4.29 -8.13 0.43
C ALA A 58 -4.30 -9.64 0.30
N ASP A 59 -3.44 -10.19 -0.54
CA ASP A 59 -3.48 -11.60 -0.82
C ASP A 59 -2.06 -12.08 -1.10
N MET A 60 -1.58 -12.99 -0.29
CA MET A 60 -0.27 -13.60 -0.49
C MET A 60 0.84 -12.57 -0.66
N GLY A 61 0.80 -11.53 0.13
CA GLY A 61 1.82 -10.52 0.08
C GLY A 61 1.62 -9.48 -1.01
N ARG A 62 0.57 -9.60 -1.78
CA ARG A 62 0.30 -8.64 -2.83
C ARG A 62 -0.75 -7.67 -2.33
N LEU A 63 -0.47 -6.41 -2.46
CA LEU A 63 -1.36 -5.36 -1.99
C LEU A 63 -1.95 -4.62 -3.18
N LEU A 64 -3.27 -4.53 -3.20
CA LEU A 64 -3.98 -3.74 -4.18
C LEU A 64 -4.53 -2.53 -3.45
N VAL A 65 -4.28 -1.35 -3.97
CA VAL A 65 -4.66 -0.13 -3.29
C VAL A 65 -5.44 0.79 -4.22
N ARG A 66 -6.18 1.70 -3.62
CA ARG A 66 -6.95 2.70 -4.33
C ARG A 66 -6.66 4.05 -3.71
N GLU A 67 -6.56 5.07 -4.54
CA GLU A 67 -6.34 6.41 -4.01
C GLU A 67 -7.56 6.88 -3.23
N VAL A 68 -7.30 7.48 -2.07
CA VAL A 68 -8.38 8.00 -1.24
C VAL A 68 -8.69 9.40 -1.72
N SER A 69 -9.95 9.60 -2.08
CA SER A 69 -10.39 10.88 -2.52
C SER A 69 -10.96 11.61 -1.34
N THR A 70 -10.59 12.81 -1.10
CA THR A 70 -11.13 13.54 0.03
C THR A 70 -12.03 14.68 -0.37
#